data_0dfab5107a68c039dc3e650ee97fdf0d
#
_entry.id   0dfab5107a68c039dc3e650ee97fdf0d
#
_cell.length_a   1.000
_cell.length_b   1.000
_cell.length_c   1.000
_cell.angle_alpha   90.00
_cell.angle_beta   90.00
_cell.angle_gamma   90.00
#
_symmetry.space_group_name_H-M   'P 1'
#
loop_
_entity.id
_entity.type
_entity.pdbx_description
1 polymer ?
#
loop_
_entity_poly.entity_id
_entity_poly.type
_entity_poly.pdbx_seq_one_letter_code
_entity_poly.pdbx_strand_id
1 'polypeptide(L)'
;TTLERVGLDPTNPLPIKKYSLGMRQRLIVAQAIMEKPNFLFLDEPTNAIDKEGVLLIRDIIAEEANRGAVVLLASHISQDISTLCTEIYHMKHGRIEE
;
A
#
# COMPACT_ATOMS: atom_id res chain seq x y z
N THR A 1 10.91 -10.84 7.72
CA THR A 1 11.45 -9.75 6.90
C THR A 1 10.33 -8.88 6.33
N THR A 2 10.69 -7.75 5.77
CA THR A 2 9.71 -6.87 5.13
C THR A 2 9.00 -7.57 3.97
N LEU A 3 9.71 -8.39 3.19
CA LEU A 3 9.10 -9.15 2.10
C LEU A 3 8.06 -10.13 2.61
N GLU A 4 8.36 -10.84 3.68
CA GLU A 4 7.40 -11.76 4.29
C GLU A 4 6.17 -11.02 4.81
N ARG A 5 6.38 -9.85 5.39
CA ARG A 5 5.29 -9.02 5.92
C ARG A 5 4.27 -8.63 4.84
N VAL A 6 4.71 -8.41 3.60
CA VAL A 6 3.80 -8.10 2.48
C VAL A 6 3.33 -9.35 1.74
N GLY A 7 3.69 -10.55 2.23
CA GLY A 7 3.24 -11.79 1.64
C GLY A 7 4.08 -12.27 0.46
N LEU A 8 5.32 -11.80 0.35
CA LEU A 8 6.26 -12.29 -0.66
C LEU A 8 7.26 -13.25 -0.04
N ASP A 9 7.68 -14.25 -0.82
CA ASP A 9 8.71 -15.20 -0.38
C ASP A 9 10.09 -14.64 -0.72
N PRO A 10 10.93 -14.32 0.30
CA PRO A 10 12.25 -13.76 0.04
C PRO A 10 13.21 -14.74 -0.63
N THR A 11 12.88 -16.04 -0.63
CA THR A 11 13.70 -17.08 -1.28
C THR A 11 13.25 -17.39 -2.71
N ASN A 12 12.21 -16.72 -3.20
CA ASN A 12 11.67 -16.96 -4.54
C ASN A 12 12.72 -16.59 -5.59
N PRO A 13 13.16 -17.54 -6.44
CA PRO A 13 14.18 -17.28 -7.45
C PRO A 13 13.67 -16.50 -8.66
N LEU A 14 12.36 -16.26 -8.75
CA LEU A 14 11.78 -15.61 -9.91
C LEU A 14 12.28 -14.17 -10.03
N PRO A 15 12.84 -13.76 -11.19
CA PRO A 15 13.26 -12.37 -11.40
C PRO A 15 12.08 -11.41 -11.24
N ILE A 16 12.35 -10.20 -10.69
CA ILE A 16 11.32 -9.18 -10.46
C ILE A 16 10.57 -8.84 -11.76
N LYS A 17 11.26 -8.82 -12.89
CA LYS A 17 10.62 -8.54 -14.18
C LYS A 17 9.55 -9.57 -14.56
N LYS A 18 9.55 -10.75 -13.94
CA LYS A 18 8.56 -11.80 -14.15
C LYS A 18 7.47 -11.84 -13.08
N TYR A 19 7.52 -10.94 -12.12
CA TYR A 19 6.49 -10.86 -11.09
C TYR A 19 5.15 -10.46 -11.71
N SER A 20 4.07 -11.03 -11.16
CA SER A 20 2.72 -10.59 -11.50
C SER A 20 2.52 -9.14 -11.05
N LEU A 21 1.47 -8.49 -11.54
CA LEU A 21 1.15 -7.13 -11.11
C LEU A 21 0.92 -7.08 -9.59
N GLY A 22 0.21 -8.05 -9.01
CA GLY A 22 0.01 -8.13 -7.56
C GLY A 22 1.31 -8.30 -6.79
N MET A 23 2.23 -9.12 -7.29
CA MET A 23 3.55 -9.28 -6.66
C MET A 23 4.35 -7.98 -6.71
N ARG A 24 4.29 -7.24 -7.82
CA ARG A 24 4.94 -5.93 -7.95
C ARG A 24 4.36 -4.92 -6.99
N GLN A 25 3.04 -4.91 -6.81
CA GLN A 25 2.38 -4.02 -5.85
C GLN A 25 2.85 -4.31 -4.43
N ARG A 26 2.93 -5.58 -4.05
CA ARG A 26 3.43 -5.97 -2.73
C ARG A 26 4.90 -5.55 -2.53
N LEU A 27 5.72 -5.67 -3.57
CA LEU A 27 7.11 -5.22 -3.51
C LEU A 27 7.21 -3.70 -3.34
N ILE A 28 6.37 -2.93 -4.02
CA ILE A 28 6.33 -1.47 -3.89
C ILE A 28 6.00 -1.07 -2.45
N VAL A 29 5.01 -1.72 -1.84
CA VAL A 29 4.66 -1.46 -0.43
C VAL A 29 5.83 -1.82 0.47
N ALA A 30 6.48 -2.97 0.25
CA ALA A 30 7.65 -3.39 1.04
C ALA A 30 8.78 -2.36 0.97
N GLN A 31 9.08 -1.85 -0.22
CA GLN A 31 10.10 -0.83 -0.40
C GLN A 31 9.75 0.46 0.33
N ALA A 32 8.47 0.84 0.29
CA ALA A 32 8.02 2.07 0.92
C ALA A 32 8.15 2.03 2.45
N ILE A 33 7.91 0.88 3.07
CA ILE A 33 7.89 0.76 4.54
C ILE A 33 9.22 0.29 5.15
N MET A 34 10.14 -0.21 4.32
CA MET A 34 11.36 -0.90 4.78
C MET A 34 12.22 -0.05 5.72
N GLU A 35 12.34 1.23 5.48
CA GLU A 35 13.16 2.13 6.28
C GLU A 35 12.37 2.88 7.36
N LYS A 36 11.14 2.48 7.61
CA LYS A 36 10.25 3.07 8.62
C LYS A 36 10.15 4.59 8.47
N PRO A 37 9.71 5.11 7.30
CA PRO A 37 9.66 6.54 7.06
C PRO A 37 8.62 7.22 7.93
N ASN A 38 8.81 8.52 8.19
CA ASN A 38 7.83 9.33 8.90
C ASN A 38 6.69 9.79 7.98
N PHE A 39 6.93 9.81 6.69
CA PHE A 39 5.92 10.14 5.68
C PHE A 39 5.90 9.02 4.63
N LEU A 40 4.70 8.51 4.36
CA LEU A 40 4.50 7.38 3.46
C LEU A 40 3.47 7.77 2.39
N PHE A 41 3.85 7.70 1.12
CA PHE A 41 2.94 7.89 -0.01
C PHE A 41 2.70 6.57 -0.69
N LEU A 42 1.42 6.20 -0.82
CA LEU A 42 1.03 4.97 -1.50
C LEU A 42 -0.03 5.29 -2.56
N ASP A 43 0.26 4.92 -3.80
CA ASP A 43 -0.63 5.15 -4.94
C ASP A 43 -1.26 3.82 -5.35
N GLU A 44 -2.57 3.70 -5.19
CA GLU A 44 -3.34 2.50 -5.52
C GLU A 44 -2.71 1.22 -4.96
N PRO A 45 -2.39 1.15 -3.64
CA PRO A 45 -1.58 0.06 -3.11
C PRO A 45 -2.23 -1.32 -3.15
N THR A 46 -3.56 -1.39 -3.25
CA THR A 46 -4.30 -2.65 -3.28
C THR A 46 -4.74 -3.04 -4.69
N ASN A 47 -4.38 -2.24 -5.70
CA ASN A 47 -4.76 -2.51 -7.08
C ASN A 47 -4.16 -3.84 -7.57
N ALA A 48 -4.98 -4.67 -8.22
CA ALA A 48 -4.59 -5.96 -8.79
C ALA A 48 -4.13 -7.00 -7.75
N ILE A 49 -4.45 -6.80 -6.48
CA ILE A 49 -4.15 -7.74 -5.40
C ILE A 49 -5.42 -8.53 -5.05
N ASP A 50 -5.27 -9.80 -4.72
CA ASP A 50 -6.39 -10.63 -4.33
C ASP A 50 -6.97 -10.19 -2.97
N LYS A 51 -8.14 -10.74 -2.60
CA LYS A 51 -8.87 -10.33 -1.41
C LYS A 51 -8.05 -10.47 -0.13
N GLU A 52 -7.31 -11.58 0.02
CA GLU A 52 -6.47 -11.80 1.19
C GLU A 52 -5.31 -10.81 1.23
N GLY A 53 -4.71 -10.55 0.08
CA GLY A 53 -3.63 -9.57 -0.04
C GLY A 53 -4.09 -8.16 0.25
N VAL A 54 -5.31 -7.80 -0.15
CA VAL A 54 -5.89 -6.49 0.16
C VAL A 54 -5.99 -6.30 1.67
N LEU A 55 -6.49 -7.30 2.39
CA LEU A 55 -6.59 -7.23 3.86
C LEU A 55 -5.21 -7.10 4.50
N LEU A 56 -4.24 -7.86 4.01
CA LEU A 56 -2.86 -7.78 4.50
C LEU A 56 -2.26 -6.39 4.31
N ILE A 57 -2.40 -5.81 3.13
CA ILE A 57 -1.87 -4.47 2.84
C ILE A 57 -2.56 -3.40 3.69
N ARG A 58 -3.88 -3.50 3.89
CA ARG A 58 -4.61 -2.57 4.76
C ARG A 58 -4.10 -2.64 6.20
N ASP A 59 -3.85 -3.83 6.72
CA ASP A 59 -3.31 -4.00 8.07
C ASP A 59 -1.93 -3.35 8.19
N ILE A 60 -1.08 -3.52 7.19
CA ILE A 60 0.25 -2.90 7.16
C ILE A 60 0.16 -1.37 7.18
N ILE A 61 -0.74 -0.80 6.36
CA ILE A 61 -0.94 0.65 6.33
C ILE A 61 -1.41 1.16 7.69
N ALA A 62 -2.36 0.46 8.32
CA ALA A 62 -2.87 0.81 9.63
C ALA A 62 -1.76 0.75 10.68
N GLU A 63 -0.90 -0.26 10.64
CA GLU A 63 0.23 -0.38 11.55
C GLU A 63 1.22 0.77 11.39
N GLU A 64 1.52 1.18 10.15
CA GLU A 64 2.40 2.30 9.90
C GLU A 64 1.82 3.62 10.39
N ALA A 65 0.52 3.84 10.22
CA ALA A 65 -0.16 5.02 10.76
C ALA A 65 -0.14 5.01 12.28
N ASN A 66 -0.38 3.86 12.91
CA ASN A 66 -0.35 3.73 14.36
C ASN A 66 1.04 3.95 14.94
N ARG A 67 2.08 3.63 14.19
CA ARG A 67 3.46 3.90 14.55
C ARG A 67 3.78 5.41 14.59
N GLY A 68 2.92 6.22 14.01
CA GLY A 68 3.09 7.67 13.94
C GLY A 68 3.48 8.20 12.57
N ALA A 69 3.53 7.36 11.55
CA ALA A 69 3.79 7.83 10.19
C ALA A 69 2.59 8.59 9.64
N VAL A 70 2.86 9.63 8.88
CA VAL A 70 1.82 10.30 8.08
C VAL A 70 1.69 9.55 6.77
N VAL A 71 0.50 9.02 6.51
CA VAL A 71 0.24 8.21 5.31
C VAL A 71 -0.66 8.98 4.35
N LEU A 72 -0.14 9.23 3.16
CA LEU A 72 -0.94 9.78 2.05
C LEU A 72 -1.30 8.63 1.11
N LEU A 73 -2.59 8.38 1.00
CA LEU A 73 -3.12 7.28 0.20
C LEU A 73 -3.90 7.84 -0.99
N ALA A 74 -3.43 7.54 -2.20
CA ALA A 74 -4.19 7.83 -3.42
C ALA A 74 -4.90 6.55 -3.86
N SER A 75 -6.24 6.58 -3.88
CA SER A 75 -7.04 5.41 -4.24
C SER A 75 -8.40 5.85 -4.78
N HIS A 76 -8.93 5.05 -5.71
CA HIS A 76 -10.32 5.17 -6.16
C HIS A 76 -11.20 4.06 -5.55
N ILE A 77 -10.63 3.22 -4.68
CA ILE A 77 -11.34 2.12 -4.04
C ILE A 77 -11.98 2.64 -2.76
N SER A 78 -13.31 2.75 -2.74
CA SER A 78 -14.05 3.34 -1.64
C SER A 78 -13.78 2.67 -0.29
N GLN A 79 -13.63 1.36 -0.26
CA GLN A 79 -13.37 0.63 0.99
C GLN A 79 -11.99 0.94 1.57
N ASP A 80 -10.98 1.14 0.73
CA ASP A 80 -9.67 1.55 1.20
C ASP A 80 -9.74 2.91 1.87
N ILE A 81 -10.43 3.85 1.22
CA ILE A 81 -10.58 5.21 1.73
C ILE A 81 -11.35 5.23 3.04
N SER A 82 -12.50 4.56 3.10
CA SER A 82 -13.35 4.60 4.29
C SER A 82 -12.76 3.84 5.49
N THR A 83 -11.94 2.83 5.23
CA THR A 83 -11.35 2.00 6.29
C THR A 83 -10.08 2.61 6.87
N LEU A 84 -9.26 3.24 6.02
CA LEU A 84 -7.91 3.64 6.38
C LEU A 84 -7.74 5.14 6.63
N CYS A 85 -8.60 5.98 6.06
CA CYS A 85 -8.35 7.42 6.03
C CYS A 85 -9.11 8.14 7.13
N THR A 86 -8.43 9.05 7.84
CA THR A 86 -9.04 9.96 8.80
C THR A 86 -9.48 11.27 8.13
N GLU A 87 -8.79 11.68 7.06
CA GLU A 87 -9.16 12.84 6.26
C GLU A 87 -9.20 12.42 4.80
N ILE A 88 -10.22 12.86 4.08
CA ILE A 88 -10.44 12.47 2.69
C ILE A 88 -10.54 13.73 1.83
N TYR A 89 -9.71 13.79 0.78
CA TYR A 89 -9.73 14.83 -0.23
C TYR A 89 -10.06 14.21 -1.57
N HIS A 90 -11.04 14.78 -2.26
CA HIS A 90 -11.36 14.36 -3.63
C HIS A 90 -10.64 15.27 -4.61
N MET A 91 -9.99 14.66 -5.61
CA MET A 91 -9.32 15.41 -6.67
C MET A 91 -10.07 15.24 -7.97
N LYS A 92 -10.26 16.34 -8.68
CA LYS A 92 -10.90 16.36 -10.00
C LYS A 92 -10.16 17.34 -10.89
N HIS A 93 -9.79 16.88 -12.09
CA HIS A 93 -9.02 17.70 -13.05
C HIS A 93 -7.76 18.32 -12.43
N GLY A 94 -7.07 17.56 -11.56
CA GLY A 94 -5.86 18.02 -10.92
C GLY A 94 -6.06 19.01 -9.76
N ARG A 95 -7.31 19.22 -9.32
CA ARG A 95 -7.65 20.12 -8.21
C ARG A 95 -8.27 19.33 -7.06
N ILE A 96 -8.01 19.78 -5.85
CA ILE A 96 -8.61 19.20 -4.65
C ILE A 96 -10.00 19.77 -4.49
N GLU A 97 -10.99 18.89 -4.36
CA GLU A 97 -12.36 19.26 -4.01
C GLU A 97 -12.59 18.98 -2.53
N GLU A 98 -13.14 19.94 -1.83
CA GLU A 98 -13.49 19.79 -0.43
C GLU A 98 -14.99 19.60 -0.25
#